data_65eaac060f8276b6ae001de4f549d865
#
_entry.id   65eaac060f8276b6ae001de4f549d865
#
_cell.length_a   1.000
_cell.length_b   1.000
_cell.length_c   1.000
_cell.angle_alpha   90.00
_cell.angle_beta   90.00
_cell.angle_gamma   90.00
#
_symmetry.space_group_name_H-M   'P 1'
#
loop_
_entity.id
_entity.type
_entity.pdbx_description
1 polymer ?
#
loop_
_entity_poly.entity_id
_entity_poly.type
_entity_poly.pdbx_seq_one_letter_code
_entity_poly.pdbx_strand_id
1 'polypeptide(L)'
;MYEIRKVELAELLKSRDEKALIKSEFIDRYKMPVVTISMNIAGEIKRSPLVDLAFEYGYSRLIKELGEPIKSLVKRDFTGCFALLVFDLEAEYVKSKCLAIEEELPVGRLLDLDVTDAIGMLIRRPDAKGRKCLVCGGPVFECSRARAHGLGDVVFKTQNILLDFASDKISKLAVSALKEELELTPKPGLVDQRNCGAHSDMDFDMMLRSAMSLEGYFEDSLRLGFDMNLSNHCEFIKLRNLGIEAEKKMMRLTSGVNTHRGAIYGMGILLSALGNYLKHGGSLRDKARKI
;
A
#
# COMPACT_ATOMS: atom_id res chain seq x y z
N MET A 1 -2.95 17.68 -8.29
CA MET A 1 -3.75 16.56 -8.86
C MET A 1 -2.79 15.48 -9.29
N TYR A 2 -3.00 14.21 -8.90
CA TYR A 2 -2.11 13.09 -9.26
C TYR A 2 -2.40 12.65 -10.69
N GLU A 3 -1.39 12.68 -11.56
CA GLU A 3 -1.49 12.28 -12.96
C GLU A 3 -0.91 10.87 -13.15
N ILE A 4 -1.65 10.03 -13.88
CA ILE A 4 -1.20 8.69 -14.28
C ILE A 4 -1.05 8.67 -15.79
N ARG A 5 0.12 8.27 -16.29
CA ARG A 5 0.35 8.11 -17.72
C ARG A 5 1.14 6.85 -18.05
N LYS A 6 1.05 6.42 -19.29
CA LYS A 6 1.91 5.41 -19.88
C LYS A 6 3.30 5.95 -20.10
N VAL A 7 4.30 5.07 -19.99
CA VAL A 7 5.71 5.39 -20.15
C VAL A 7 6.26 4.64 -21.36
N GLU A 8 6.98 5.33 -22.22
CA GLU A 8 7.62 4.76 -23.39
C GLU A 8 8.93 4.07 -23.03
N LEU A 9 9.35 3.11 -23.87
CA LEU A 9 10.58 2.38 -23.66
C LEU A 9 11.82 3.29 -23.62
N ALA A 10 11.87 4.31 -24.48
CA ALA A 10 12.97 5.27 -24.50
C ALA A 10 13.10 6.04 -23.18
N GLU A 11 11.96 6.46 -22.58
CA GLU A 11 11.94 7.12 -21.27
C GLU A 11 12.46 6.21 -20.15
N LEU A 12 12.06 4.93 -20.18
CA LEU A 12 12.52 3.93 -19.20
C LEU A 12 14.04 3.70 -19.30
N LEU A 13 14.58 3.59 -20.52
CA LEU A 13 16.01 3.39 -20.73
C LEU A 13 16.79 4.61 -20.24
N LYS A 14 16.38 5.81 -20.63
CA LYS A 14 17.00 7.07 -20.15
C LYS A 14 16.99 7.18 -18.61
N SER A 15 15.84 6.91 -17.98
CA SER A 15 15.73 6.93 -16.52
C SER A 15 16.63 5.88 -15.85
N ARG A 16 16.82 4.72 -16.49
CA ARG A 16 17.70 3.66 -16.00
C ARG A 16 19.17 4.09 -16.02
N ASP A 17 19.61 4.72 -17.10
CA ASP A 17 20.96 5.24 -17.23
C ASP A 17 21.23 6.36 -16.21
N GLU A 18 20.30 7.31 -16.04
CA GLU A 18 20.38 8.36 -15.02
C GLU A 18 20.49 7.79 -13.59
N LYS A 19 19.67 6.79 -13.26
CA LYS A 19 19.71 6.11 -11.96
C LYS A 19 21.04 5.40 -11.72
N ALA A 20 21.60 4.77 -12.76
CA ALA A 20 22.90 4.10 -12.69
C ALA A 20 24.05 5.09 -12.43
N LEU A 21 24.05 6.25 -13.10
CA LEU A 21 25.02 7.32 -12.86
C LEU A 21 24.95 7.84 -11.44
N ILE A 22 23.76 8.19 -10.96
CA ILE A 22 23.57 8.70 -9.58
C ILE A 22 24.03 7.64 -8.56
N LYS A 23 23.73 6.36 -8.79
CA LYS A 23 24.18 5.28 -7.92
C LYS A 23 25.72 5.20 -7.87
N SER A 24 26.39 5.30 -9.01
CA SER A 24 27.86 5.31 -9.10
C SER A 24 28.45 6.50 -8.31
N GLU A 25 27.88 7.69 -8.45
CA GLU A 25 28.29 8.89 -7.70
C GLU A 25 28.14 8.70 -6.19
N PHE A 26 27.05 8.04 -5.74
CA PHE A 26 26.84 7.73 -4.34
C PHE A 26 27.89 6.77 -3.79
N ILE A 27 28.19 5.69 -4.52
CA ILE A 27 29.22 4.70 -4.14
C ILE A 27 30.58 5.39 -4.04
N ASP A 28 30.95 6.18 -5.06
CA ASP A 28 32.24 6.87 -5.10
C ASP A 28 32.41 7.89 -4.01
N ARG A 29 31.34 8.61 -3.68
CA ARG A 29 31.35 9.67 -2.67
C ARG A 29 31.40 9.14 -1.25
N TYR A 30 30.58 8.13 -0.94
CA TYR A 30 30.39 7.67 0.44
C TYR A 30 31.27 6.48 0.80
N LYS A 31 31.69 5.66 -0.17
CA LYS A 31 32.51 4.46 0.04
C LYS A 31 31.89 3.52 1.13
N MET A 32 30.56 3.40 1.11
CA MET A 32 29.75 2.61 2.02
C MET A 32 28.69 1.83 1.23
N PRO A 33 28.07 0.81 1.84
CA PRO A 33 26.98 0.09 1.21
C PRO A 33 25.82 1.01 0.82
N VAL A 34 25.32 0.84 -0.41
CA VAL A 34 24.20 1.58 -0.98
C VAL A 34 23.05 0.62 -1.26
N VAL A 35 21.90 0.88 -0.66
CA VAL A 35 20.65 0.20 -0.99
C VAL A 35 19.94 0.98 -2.08
N THR A 36 19.59 0.27 -3.16
CA THR A 36 18.69 0.78 -4.19
C THR A 36 17.30 0.21 -3.94
N ILE A 37 16.29 1.06 -3.84
CA ILE A 37 14.88 0.65 -3.78
C ILE A 37 14.24 1.02 -5.10
N SER A 38 13.64 0.03 -5.75
CA SER A 38 12.77 0.23 -6.90
C SER A 38 11.56 -0.71 -6.87
N MET A 39 10.61 -0.50 -7.80
CA MET A 39 9.42 -1.35 -7.90
C MET A 39 9.42 -2.09 -9.23
N ASN A 40 9.18 -3.40 -9.16
CA ASN A 40 9.00 -4.24 -10.34
C ASN A 40 7.52 -4.27 -10.76
N ILE A 41 7.11 -3.24 -11.50
CA ILE A 41 5.73 -3.04 -11.96
C ILE A 41 5.60 -3.45 -13.42
N ALA A 42 4.73 -4.44 -13.69
CA ALA A 42 4.42 -4.89 -15.04
C ALA A 42 3.55 -3.86 -15.80
N GLY A 43 3.68 -3.84 -17.13
CA GLY A 43 2.89 -2.97 -18.01
C GLY A 43 3.52 -1.59 -18.24
N GLU A 44 2.76 -0.72 -18.90
CA GLU A 44 3.22 0.60 -19.35
C GLU A 44 3.07 1.70 -18.27
N ILE A 45 2.22 1.48 -17.27
CA ILE A 45 2.05 2.40 -16.13
C ILE A 45 3.00 1.95 -15.03
N LYS A 46 4.05 2.74 -14.77
CA LYS A 46 5.08 2.42 -13.76
C LYS A 46 4.84 3.10 -12.42
N ARG A 47 3.96 4.10 -12.39
CA ARG A 47 3.63 4.85 -11.19
C ARG A 47 2.14 5.16 -11.11
N SER A 48 1.57 4.93 -9.94
CA SER A 48 0.22 5.30 -9.53
C SER A 48 0.20 5.55 -8.02
N PRO A 49 -0.84 6.16 -7.44
CA PRO A 49 -0.94 6.28 -5.98
C PRO A 49 -0.84 4.93 -5.26
N LEU A 50 -1.33 3.86 -5.90
CA LEU A 50 -1.25 2.50 -5.39
C LEU A 50 0.20 1.97 -5.34
N VAL A 51 0.99 2.25 -6.38
CA VAL A 51 2.42 1.91 -6.44
C VAL A 51 3.21 2.75 -5.42
N ASP A 52 2.91 4.05 -5.31
CA ASP A 52 3.56 4.93 -4.34
C ASP A 52 3.34 4.42 -2.90
N LEU A 53 2.13 3.95 -2.56
CA LEU A 53 1.83 3.38 -1.25
C LEU A 53 2.69 2.15 -0.93
N ALA A 54 2.85 1.24 -1.90
CA ALA A 54 3.68 0.05 -1.74
C ALA A 54 5.19 0.39 -1.64
N PHE A 55 5.64 1.40 -2.39
CA PHE A 55 7.00 1.90 -2.31
C PHE A 55 7.30 2.51 -0.92
N GLU A 56 6.38 3.35 -0.40
CA GLU A 56 6.51 3.93 0.95
C GLU A 56 6.58 2.86 2.03
N TYR A 57 5.81 1.79 1.88
CA TYR A 57 5.89 0.65 2.79
C TYR A 57 7.30 0.05 2.80
N GLY A 58 7.84 -0.28 1.62
CA GLY A 58 9.19 -0.84 1.51
C GLY A 58 10.28 0.08 2.05
N TYR A 59 10.18 1.38 1.74
CA TYR A 59 11.07 2.40 2.24
C TYR A 59 11.03 2.52 3.77
N SER A 60 9.82 2.64 4.34
CA SER A 60 9.63 2.75 5.79
C SER A 60 10.06 1.49 6.54
N ARG A 61 9.82 0.30 5.96
CA ARG A 61 10.28 -0.96 6.56
C ARG A 61 11.80 -1.05 6.59
N LEU A 62 12.46 -0.59 5.53
CA LEU A 62 13.92 -0.58 5.49
C LEU A 62 14.52 0.35 6.56
N ILE A 63 13.98 1.56 6.72
CA ILE A 63 14.39 2.50 7.78
C ILE A 63 14.15 1.89 9.17
N LYS A 64 13.00 1.22 9.37
CA LYS A 64 12.69 0.57 10.66
C LYS A 64 13.68 -0.54 11.01
N GLU A 65 14.15 -1.31 10.01
CA GLU A 65 15.06 -2.45 10.21
C GLU A 65 16.54 -2.06 10.32
N LEU A 66 16.96 -1.04 9.57
CA LEU A 66 18.38 -0.65 9.47
C LEU A 66 18.72 0.67 10.20
N GLY A 67 17.69 1.40 10.66
CA GLY A 67 17.87 2.76 11.21
C GLY A 67 17.94 3.83 10.13
N GLU A 68 18.19 5.06 10.53
CA GLU A 68 18.27 6.20 9.61
C GLU A 68 19.53 6.09 8.73
N PRO A 69 19.40 6.28 7.39
CA PRO A 69 20.55 6.27 6.51
C PRO A 69 21.40 7.53 6.67
N ILE A 70 22.71 7.41 6.48
CA ILE A 70 23.64 8.55 6.45
C ILE A 70 23.24 9.55 5.35
N LYS A 71 22.78 9.02 4.24
CA LYS A 71 22.25 9.81 3.11
C LYS A 71 21.15 9.05 2.41
N SER A 72 20.11 9.78 2.01
CA SER A 72 19.06 9.28 1.15
C SER A 72 18.81 10.20 -0.03
N LEU A 73 18.40 9.61 -1.15
CA LEU A 73 17.83 10.29 -2.31
C LEU A 73 16.57 9.55 -2.71
N VAL A 74 15.46 10.26 -2.85
CA VAL A 74 14.20 9.68 -3.34
C VAL A 74 13.76 10.42 -4.59
N LYS A 75 13.49 9.68 -5.67
CA LYS A 75 12.90 10.19 -6.91
C LYS A 75 11.57 9.50 -7.17
N ARG A 76 10.58 10.30 -7.57
CA ARG A 76 9.25 9.83 -7.96
C ARG A 76 8.85 10.52 -9.25
N ASP A 77 8.98 9.82 -10.35
CA ASP A 77 8.58 10.30 -11.66
C ASP A 77 7.72 9.25 -12.39
N PHE A 78 7.31 9.52 -13.62
CA PHE A 78 6.45 8.60 -14.38
C PHE A 78 7.11 7.25 -14.68
N THR A 79 8.44 7.18 -14.65
CA THR A 79 9.20 5.92 -14.86
C THR A 79 9.23 5.02 -13.64
N GLY A 80 8.65 5.46 -12.51
CA GLY A 80 8.50 4.73 -11.26
C GLY A 80 9.17 5.40 -10.07
N CYS A 81 8.96 4.80 -8.90
CA CYS A 81 9.61 5.20 -7.65
C CYS A 81 11.01 4.60 -7.56
N PHE A 82 11.95 5.38 -7.05
CA PHE A 82 13.34 5.00 -6.88
C PHE A 82 13.93 5.69 -5.65
N ALA A 83 14.69 4.96 -4.85
CA ALA A 83 15.49 5.55 -3.78
C ALA A 83 16.89 4.94 -3.71
N LEU A 84 17.84 5.75 -3.24
CA LEU A 84 19.16 5.33 -2.81
C LEU A 84 19.34 5.68 -1.35
N LEU A 85 19.82 4.73 -0.56
CA LEU A 85 20.10 4.91 0.87
C LEU A 85 21.51 4.39 1.17
N VAL A 86 22.29 5.18 1.89
CA VAL A 86 23.65 4.84 2.33
C VAL A 86 23.62 4.47 3.79
N PHE A 87 24.17 3.30 4.14
CA PHE A 87 24.23 2.81 5.52
C PHE A 87 25.68 2.52 5.92
N ASP A 88 26.02 2.85 7.17
CA ASP A 88 27.28 2.44 7.81
C ASP A 88 27.06 1.09 8.52
N LEU A 89 26.84 0.07 7.71
CA LEU A 89 26.55 -1.31 8.14
C LEU A 89 27.22 -2.29 7.17
N GLU A 90 27.46 -3.52 7.61
CA GLU A 90 27.98 -4.58 6.72
C GLU A 90 27.01 -4.89 5.58
N ALA A 91 27.51 -4.96 4.35
CA ALA A 91 26.69 -5.10 3.15
C ALA A 91 25.84 -6.40 3.14
N GLU A 92 26.38 -7.51 3.65
CA GLU A 92 25.70 -8.79 3.79
C GLU A 92 24.57 -8.72 4.82
N TYR A 93 24.78 -8.01 5.94
CA TYR A 93 23.74 -7.77 6.93
C TYR A 93 22.59 -6.95 6.32
N VAL A 94 22.92 -5.86 5.63
CA VAL A 94 21.95 -5.02 4.92
C VAL A 94 21.17 -5.86 3.91
N LYS A 95 21.85 -6.70 3.11
CA LYS A 95 21.19 -7.60 2.14
C LYS A 95 20.25 -8.59 2.80
N SER A 96 20.63 -9.16 3.94
CA SER A 96 19.77 -10.09 4.69
C SER A 96 18.43 -9.43 5.09
N LYS A 97 18.47 -8.16 5.53
CA LYS A 97 17.27 -7.39 5.89
C LYS A 97 16.43 -7.03 4.66
N CYS A 98 17.07 -6.65 3.56
CA CYS A 98 16.39 -6.43 2.28
C CYS A 98 15.61 -7.67 1.83
N LEU A 99 16.23 -8.86 1.89
CA LEU A 99 15.58 -10.13 1.54
C LEU A 99 14.39 -10.44 2.44
N ALA A 100 14.52 -10.22 3.76
CA ALA A 100 13.42 -10.42 4.70
C ALA A 100 12.22 -9.53 4.36
N ILE A 101 12.44 -8.26 3.99
CA ILE A 101 11.38 -7.33 3.57
C ILE A 101 10.71 -7.78 2.26
N GLU A 102 11.50 -8.25 1.28
CA GLU A 102 10.97 -8.77 0.00
C GLU A 102 10.09 -10.03 0.20
N GLU A 103 10.28 -10.77 1.29
CA GLU A 103 9.60 -12.04 1.58
C GLU A 103 8.50 -11.92 2.65
N GLU A 104 8.47 -10.83 3.41
CA GLU A 104 7.52 -10.64 4.53
C GLU A 104 6.05 -10.68 4.08
N LEU A 105 5.73 -10.00 2.99
CA LEU A 105 4.37 -9.90 2.45
C LEU A 105 4.36 -10.12 0.93
N PRO A 106 3.22 -10.51 0.35
CA PRO A 106 3.09 -10.63 -1.11
C PRO A 106 3.52 -9.37 -1.87
N VAL A 107 3.29 -8.16 -1.33
CA VAL A 107 3.72 -6.88 -1.93
C VAL A 107 5.23 -6.73 -1.97
N GLY A 108 5.97 -7.35 -1.04
CA GLY A 108 7.44 -7.40 -1.06
C GLY A 108 8.01 -8.00 -2.34
N ARG A 109 7.26 -8.90 -2.99
CA ARG A 109 7.62 -9.47 -4.30
C ARG A 109 7.70 -8.45 -5.42
N LEU A 110 7.06 -7.30 -5.25
CA LEU A 110 7.09 -6.18 -6.19
C LEU A 110 8.18 -5.18 -5.86
N LEU A 111 8.80 -5.27 -4.68
CA LEU A 111 9.97 -4.50 -4.32
C LEU A 111 11.23 -5.11 -4.97
N ASP A 112 12.17 -4.26 -5.34
CA ASP A 112 13.49 -4.63 -5.84
C ASP A 112 14.53 -3.89 -4.99
N LEU A 113 15.07 -4.62 -3.98
CA LEU A 113 15.99 -4.11 -2.97
C LEU A 113 17.40 -4.61 -3.25
N ASP A 114 18.13 -3.87 -4.07
CA ASP A 114 19.50 -4.19 -4.42
C ASP A 114 20.48 -3.52 -3.48
N VAL A 115 21.46 -4.29 -2.99
CA VAL A 115 22.55 -3.81 -2.15
C VAL A 115 23.85 -3.88 -2.94
N THR A 116 24.56 -2.76 -2.95
CA THR A 116 25.90 -2.64 -3.56
C THR A 116 26.87 -2.26 -2.46
N ASP A 117 28.01 -2.95 -2.37
CA ASP A 117 29.02 -2.68 -1.37
C ASP A 117 29.84 -1.39 -1.64
N ALA A 118 30.79 -1.09 -0.77
CA ALA A 118 31.64 0.09 -0.82
C ALA A 118 32.56 0.19 -2.07
N ILE A 119 32.78 -0.93 -2.76
CA ILE A 119 33.62 -1.00 -3.98
C ILE A 119 32.78 -1.14 -5.25
N GLY A 120 31.45 -1.09 -5.14
CA GLY A 120 30.56 -1.13 -6.29
C GLY A 120 30.09 -2.55 -6.69
N MET A 121 30.38 -3.58 -5.91
CA MET A 121 29.93 -4.95 -6.20
C MET A 121 28.50 -5.18 -5.70
N LEU A 122 27.66 -5.75 -6.57
CA LEU A 122 26.30 -6.14 -6.19
C LEU A 122 26.31 -7.38 -5.29
N ILE A 123 25.74 -7.24 -4.10
CA ILE A 123 25.55 -8.36 -3.16
C ILE A 123 24.38 -9.23 -3.65
N ARG A 124 24.69 -10.45 -4.05
CA ARG A 124 23.71 -11.40 -4.60
C ARG A 124 22.95 -12.12 -3.50
N ARG A 125 21.79 -12.67 -3.86
CA ARG A 125 21.07 -13.62 -2.99
C ARG A 125 21.92 -14.85 -2.73
N PRO A 126 21.99 -15.33 -1.49
CA PRO A 126 22.75 -16.55 -1.16
C PRO A 126 22.09 -17.84 -1.69
N ASP A 127 20.78 -17.81 -1.93
CA ASP A 127 20.03 -18.97 -2.40
C ASP A 127 19.97 -19.04 -3.93
N ALA A 128 20.29 -20.22 -4.48
CA ALA A 128 20.23 -20.50 -5.93
C ALA A 128 18.79 -20.61 -6.47
N LYS A 129 17.76 -20.58 -5.59
CA LYS A 129 16.35 -20.86 -5.98
C LYS A 129 15.68 -19.72 -6.79
N GLY A 130 16.25 -18.52 -6.77
CA GLY A 130 15.68 -17.39 -7.48
C GLY A 130 14.26 -17.00 -7.04
N ARG A 131 13.71 -15.94 -7.66
CA ARG A 131 12.33 -15.48 -7.39
C ARG A 131 11.30 -16.42 -8.05
N LYS A 132 10.15 -16.62 -7.38
CA LYS A 132 9.01 -17.36 -7.94
C LYS A 132 8.21 -16.45 -8.89
N CYS A 133 7.59 -17.06 -9.91
CA CYS A 133 6.67 -16.36 -10.82
C CYS A 133 5.43 -15.85 -10.06
N LEU A 134 5.04 -14.60 -10.33
CA LEU A 134 3.86 -13.99 -9.69
C LEU A 134 2.54 -14.67 -10.11
N VAL A 135 2.49 -15.25 -11.32
CA VAL A 135 1.27 -15.85 -11.87
C VAL A 135 1.09 -17.30 -11.41
N CYS A 136 2.08 -18.15 -11.64
CA CYS A 136 1.97 -19.61 -11.41
C CYS A 136 2.77 -20.13 -10.20
N GLY A 137 3.61 -19.31 -9.56
CA GLY A 137 4.45 -19.73 -8.42
C GLY A 137 5.67 -20.59 -8.80
N GLY A 138 5.84 -20.95 -10.06
CA GLY A 138 7.02 -21.67 -10.58
C GLY A 138 8.28 -20.79 -10.65
N PRO A 139 9.42 -21.31 -11.13
CA PRO A 139 10.64 -20.53 -11.31
C PRO A 139 10.44 -19.36 -12.29
N VAL A 140 10.69 -18.12 -11.85
CA VAL A 140 10.45 -16.92 -12.71
C VAL A 140 11.26 -16.94 -13.98
N PHE A 141 12.49 -17.49 -13.93
CA PHE A 141 13.38 -17.57 -15.06
C PHE A 141 12.82 -18.45 -16.21
N GLU A 142 12.22 -19.59 -15.87
CA GLU A 142 11.58 -20.49 -16.84
C GLU A 142 10.37 -19.82 -17.48
N CYS A 143 9.48 -19.24 -16.64
CA CYS A 143 8.29 -18.54 -17.13
C CYS A 143 8.65 -17.34 -18.04
N SER A 144 9.69 -16.60 -17.68
CA SER A 144 10.15 -15.44 -18.46
C SER A 144 10.74 -15.85 -19.82
N ARG A 145 11.58 -16.88 -19.84
CA ARG A 145 12.17 -17.41 -21.08
C ARG A 145 11.13 -18.01 -22.02
N ALA A 146 10.24 -18.84 -21.46
CA ALA A 146 9.19 -19.49 -22.21
C ALA A 146 8.04 -18.53 -22.60
N ARG A 147 8.01 -17.29 -22.07
CA ARG A 147 6.88 -16.36 -22.18
C ARG A 147 5.56 -17.06 -21.81
N ALA A 148 5.60 -17.86 -20.73
CA ALA A 148 4.53 -18.76 -20.32
C ALA A 148 3.22 -18.05 -19.94
N HIS A 149 3.27 -16.74 -19.67
CA HIS A 149 2.11 -15.93 -19.30
C HIS A 149 2.02 -14.69 -20.19
N GLY A 150 0.79 -14.30 -20.51
CA GLY A 150 0.51 -13.04 -21.21
C GLY A 150 0.85 -11.83 -20.36
N LEU A 151 1.23 -10.71 -20.99
CA LEU A 151 1.50 -9.46 -20.26
C LEU A 151 0.29 -9.04 -19.41
N GLY A 152 -0.94 -9.25 -19.93
CA GLY A 152 -2.18 -8.97 -19.20
C GLY A 152 -2.31 -9.72 -17.87
N ASP A 153 -1.94 -11.01 -17.85
CA ASP A 153 -1.97 -11.83 -16.63
C ASP A 153 -1.01 -11.32 -15.57
N VAL A 154 0.21 -10.92 -16.00
CA VAL A 154 1.22 -10.38 -15.09
C VAL A 154 0.78 -9.02 -14.53
N VAL A 155 0.22 -8.14 -15.38
CA VAL A 155 -0.32 -6.83 -14.97
C VAL A 155 -1.46 -7.02 -13.99
N PHE A 156 -2.43 -7.89 -14.30
CA PHE A 156 -3.56 -8.20 -13.44
C PHE A 156 -3.11 -8.71 -12.06
N LYS A 157 -2.17 -9.67 -12.04
CA LYS A 157 -1.63 -10.21 -10.80
C LYS A 157 -0.88 -9.16 -9.98
N THR A 158 -0.10 -8.30 -10.65
CA THR A 158 0.61 -7.18 -10.01
C THR A 158 -0.39 -6.22 -9.36
N GLN A 159 -1.46 -5.84 -10.08
CA GLN A 159 -2.49 -4.94 -9.54
C GLN A 159 -3.22 -5.55 -8.35
N ASN A 160 -3.55 -6.86 -8.40
CA ASN A 160 -4.20 -7.54 -7.28
C ASN A 160 -3.32 -7.58 -6.02
N ILE A 161 -2.02 -7.88 -6.16
CA ILE A 161 -1.08 -7.85 -5.02
C ILE A 161 -1.04 -6.46 -4.38
N LEU A 162 -0.98 -5.40 -5.20
CA LEU A 162 -1.00 -4.03 -4.71
C LEU A 162 -2.32 -3.66 -4.04
N LEU A 163 -3.45 -4.05 -4.64
CA LEU A 163 -4.79 -3.78 -4.10
C LEU A 163 -5.03 -4.54 -2.80
N ASP A 164 -4.65 -5.81 -2.73
CA ASP A 164 -4.75 -6.63 -1.51
C ASP A 164 -3.96 -6.00 -0.36
N PHE A 165 -2.73 -5.55 -0.65
CA PHE A 165 -1.92 -4.84 0.32
C PHE A 165 -2.55 -3.52 0.78
N ALA A 166 -3.01 -2.70 -0.17
CA ALA A 166 -3.60 -1.40 0.13
C ALA A 166 -4.90 -1.54 0.94
N SER A 167 -5.77 -2.47 0.54
CA SER A 167 -7.06 -2.68 1.21
C SER A 167 -6.88 -3.18 2.65
N ASP A 168 -5.96 -4.12 2.89
CA ASP A 168 -5.62 -4.59 4.24
C ASP A 168 -5.07 -3.45 5.12
N LYS A 169 -4.13 -2.66 4.60
CA LYS A 169 -3.52 -1.56 5.36
C LYS A 169 -4.49 -0.44 5.66
N ILE A 170 -5.30 -0.05 4.69
CA ILE A 170 -6.20 1.09 4.81
C ILE A 170 -7.42 0.72 5.67
N SER A 171 -7.97 -0.51 5.57
CA SER A 171 -9.07 -0.94 6.43
C SER A 171 -8.65 -0.99 7.91
N LYS A 172 -7.46 -1.50 8.20
CA LYS A 172 -6.89 -1.48 9.57
C LYS A 172 -6.64 -0.06 10.08
N LEU A 173 -6.16 0.85 9.22
CA LEU A 173 -5.98 2.25 9.57
C LEU A 173 -7.34 2.92 9.87
N ALA A 174 -8.39 2.60 9.10
CA ALA A 174 -9.73 3.12 9.34
C ALA A 174 -10.29 2.65 10.69
N VAL A 175 -10.11 1.38 11.04
CA VAL A 175 -10.49 0.86 12.37
C VAL A 175 -9.65 1.51 13.47
N SER A 176 -8.33 1.69 13.26
CA SER A 176 -7.45 2.37 14.21
C SER A 176 -7.92 3.80 14.49
N ALA A 177 -8.32 4.53 13.45
CA ALA A 177 -8.82 5.90 13.60
C ALA A 177 -10.11 5.95 14.44
N LEU A 178 -11.04 5.00 14.26
CA LEU A 178 -12.24 4.90 15.11
C LEU A 178 -11.89 4.56 16.56
N LYS A 179 -10.91 3.67 16.76
CA LYS A 179 -10.43 3.29 18.08
C LYS A 179 -9.74 4.47 18.77
N GLU A 180 -8.85 5.17 18.09
CA GLU A 180 -8.16 6.35 18.60
C GLU A 180 -9.15 7.47 18.96
N GLU A 181 -10.19 7.69 18.14
CA GLU A 181 -11.27 8.62 18.46
C GLU A 181 -12.00 8.21 19.75
N LEU A 182 -12.31 6.93 19.90
CA LEU A 182 -12.97 6.40 21.09
C LEU A 182 -12.09 6.52 22.37
N GLU A 183 -10.79 6.37 22.25
CA GLU A 183 -9.80 6.47 23.34
C GLU A 183 -9.54 7.91 23.79
N LEU A 184 -9.90 8.92 23.00
CA LEU A 184 -9.78 10.32 23.40
C LEU A 184 -10.59 10.57 24.67
N THR A 185 -9.95 11.14 25.71
CA THR A 185 -10.56 11.40 27.01
C THR A 185 -10.01 12.70 27.60
N PRO A 186 -10.83 13.62 28.13
CA PRO A 186 -12.30 13.53 28.26
C PRO A 186 -13.06 13.94 26.98
N LYS A 187 -14.20 13.31 26.71
CA LYS A 187 -15.15 13.70 25.65
C LYS A 187 -16.49 14.10 26.28
N PRO A 188 -16.72 15.39 26.58
CA PRO A 188 -17.97 15.82 27.21
C PRO A 188 -19.21 15.40 26.39
N GLY A 189 -20.13 14.65 27.04
CA GLY A 189 -21.37 14.19 26.42
C GLY A 189 -21.24 12.99 25.49
N LEU A 190 -20.02 12.48 25.18
CA LEU A 190 -19.80 11.31 24.38
C LEU A 190 -19.21 10.16 25.21
N VAL A 191 -19.29 8.94 24.66
CA VAL A 191 -18.68 7.76 25.28
C VAL A 191 -17.16 7.90 25.21
N ASP A 192 -16.50 7.70 26.34
CA ASP A 192 -15.05 7.60 26.46
C ASP A 192 -14.65 6.52 27.49
N GLN A 193 -13.37 6.40 27.80
CA GLN A 193 -12.87 5.42 28.78
C GLN A 193 -13.37 5.66 30.21
N ARG A 194 -13.89 6.84 30.54
CA ARG A 194 -14.31 7.23 31.90
C ARG A 194 -15.80 7.02 32.15
N ASN A 195 -16.62 7.28 31.12
CA ASN A 195 -18.08 7.24 31.26
C ASN A 195 -18.79 7.15 29.90
N CYS A 196 -20.09 6.91 29.94
CA CYS A 196 -20.90 6.79 28.74
C CYS A 196 -21.42 8.13 28.19
N GLY A 197 -20.97 9.26 28.74
CA GLY A 197 -21.47 10.58 28.36
C GLY A 197 -22.98 10.73 28.57
N ALA A 198 -23.70 11.18 27.57
CA ALA A 198 -25.14 11.32 27.56
C ALA A 198 -25.89 10.02 27.19
N HIS A 199 -25.17 8.92 26.94
CA HIS A 199 -25.74 7.66 26.50
C HIS A 199 -26.00 6.71 27.66
N SER A 200 -27.18 6.10 27.67
CA SER A 200 -27.57 5.05 28.64
C SER A 200 -27.57 3.65 28.01
N ASP A 201 -27.42 3.57 26.70
CA ASP A 201 -27.58 2.37 25.87
C ASP A 201 -26.30 1.82 25.29
N MET A 202 -25.18 2.53 25.46
CA MET A 202 -23.87 2.11 24.95
C MET A 202 -22.71 2.48 25.87
N ASP A 203 -21.66 1.67 25.87
CA ASP A 203 -20.44 1.85 26.63
C ASP A 203 -19.20 1.76 25.73
N PHE A 204 -18.02 2.02 26.30
CA PHE A 204 -16.72 1.97 25.61
C PHE A 204 -16.46 0.61 24.94
N ASP A 205 -16.73 -0.50 25.66
CA ASP A 205 -16.44 -1.84 25.13
C ASP A 205 -17.38 -2.21 23.97
N MET A 206 -18.66 -1.80 24.04
CA MET A 206 -19.60 -1.99 22.93
C MET A 206 -19.16 -1.21 21.69
N MET A 207 -18.79 0.06 21.87
CA MET A 207 -18.27 0.92 20.79
C MET A 207 -17.01 0.31 20.16
N LEU A 208 -16.06 -0.15 20.97
CA LEU A 208 -14.81 -0.75 20.50
C LEU A 208 -15.07 -2.03 19.67
N ARG A 209 -15.90 -2.96 20.19
CA ARG A 209 -16.27 -4.18 19.47
C ARG A 209 -16.97 -3.86 18.15
N SER A 210 -17.85 -2.87 18.17
CA SER A 210 -18.54 -2.39 16.98
C SER A 210 -17.57 -1.84 15.93
N ALA A 211 -16.66 -0.94 16.32
CA ALA A 211 -15.63 -0.39 15.43
C ALA A 211 -14.79 -1.49 14.76
N MET A 212 -14.28 -2.45 15.55
CA MET A 212 -13.49 -3.58 15.05
C MET A 212 -14.26 -4.44 14.03
N SER A 213 -15.58 -4.56 14.20
CA SER A 213 -16.42 -5.37 13.30
C SER A 213 -16.56 -4.80 11.89
N LEU A 214 -16.20 -3.51 11.70
CA LEU A 214 -16.33 -2.80 10.43
C LEU A 214 -15.11 -2.97 9.49
N GLU A 215 -14.05 -3.63 9.92
CA GLU A 215 -12.82 -3.79 9.10
C GLU A 215 -13.12 -4.36 7.71
N GLY A 216 -13.87 -5.47 7.62
CA GLY A 216 -14.24 -6.08 6.34
C GLY A 216 -15.09 -5.15 5.46
N TYR A 217 -16.00 -4.37 6.04
CA TYR A 217 -16.78 -3.37 5.31
C TYR A 217 -15.88 -2.27 4.72
N PHE A 218 -14.89 -1.82 5.47
CA PHE A 218 -13.94 -0.82 5.00
C PHE A 218 -13.07 -1.35 3.85
N GLU A 219 -12.63 -2.60 3.97
CA GLU A 219 -11.91 -3.29 2.90
C GLU A 219 -12.76 -3.41 1.63
N ASP A 220 -13.99 -3.92 1.75
CA ASP A 220 -14.92 -4.09 0.62
C ASP A 220 -15.27 -2.76 -0.04
N SER A 221 -15.46 -1.69 0.75
CA SER A 221 -15.74 -0.34 0.22
C SER A 221 -14.59 0.20 -0.62
N LEU A 222 -13.34 0.00 -0.19
CA LEU A 222 -12.17 0.42 -0.93
C LEU A 222 -12.02 -0.38 -2.24
N ARG A 223 -12.18 -1.70 -2.18
CA ARG A 223 -12.13 -2.59 -3.35
C ARG A 223 -13.23 -2.27 -4.36
N LEU A 224 -14.45 -2.04 -3.90
CA LEU A 224 -15.55 -1.61 -4.75
C LEU A 224 -15.21 -0.29 -5.45
N GLY A 225 -14.72 0.69 -4.70
CA GLY A 225 -14.32 1.99 -5.25
C GLY A 225 -13.20 1.91 -6.27
N PHE A 226 -12.26 0.97 -6.10
CA PHE A 226 -11.17 0.73 -7.06
C PHE A 226 -11.69 0.40 -8.46
N ASP A 227 -12.75 -0.39 -8.56
CA ASP A 227 -13.37 -0.79 -9.83
C ASP A 227 -14.57 0.06 -10.25
N MET A 228 -15.04 0.96 -9.37
CA MET A 228 -16.23 1.76 -9.57
C MET A 228 -16.09 2.75 -10.73
N ASN A 229 -17.09 2.80 -11.60
CA ASN A 229 -17.27 3.89 -12.55
C ASN A 229 -18.10 5.01 -11.89
N LEU A 230 -17.44 6.10 -11.48
CA LEU A 230 -18.08 7.23 -10.80
C LEU A 230 -19.11 8.01 -11.65
N SER A 231 -19.21 7.72 -12.95
CA SER A 231 -20.23 8.28 -13.82
C SER A 231 -21.51 7.42 -13.87
N ASN A 232 -21.49 6.25 -13.25
CA ASN A 232 -22.61 5.31 -13.24
C ASN A 232 -23.31 5.29 -11.88
N HIS A 233 -24.50 5.86 -11.80
CA HIS A 233 -25.28 5.91 -10.55
C HIS A 233 -25.59 4.50 -9.96
N CYS A 234 -25.68 3.46 -10.80
CA CYS A 234 -25.90 2.09 -10.32
C CYS A 234 -24.75 1.57 -9.45
N GLU A 235 -23.56 2.09 -9.59
CA GLU A 235 -22.40 1.72 -8.76
C GLU A 235 -22.57 2.18 -7.31
N PHE A 236 -23.21 3.33 -7.10
CA PHE A 236 -23.53 3.81 -5.75
C PHE A 236 -24.51 2.88 -5.01
N ILE A 237 -25.43 2.22 -5.72
CA ILE A 237 -26.34 1.23 -5.14
C ILE A 237 -25.56 0.06 -4.54
N LYS A 238 -24.44 -0.36 -5.16
CA LYS A 238 -23.59 -1.42 -4.60
C LYS A 238 -22.97 -1.00 -3.27
N LEU A 239 -22.43 0.23 -3.20
CA LEU A 239 -21.87 0.79 -1.96
C LEU A 239 -22.93 0.90 -0.87
N ARG A 240 -24.12 1.39 -1.22
CA ARG A 240 -25.27 1.47 -0.30
C ARG A 240 -25.63 0.09 0.27
N ASN A 241 -25.66 -0.94 -0.56
CA ASN A 241 -25.95 -2.30 -0.12
C ASN A 241 -24.88 -2.84 0.83
N LEU A 242 -23.59 -2.60 0.56
CA LEU A 242 -22.50 -2.93 1.50
C LEU A 242 -22.71 -2.23 2.85
N GLY A 243 -23.05 -0.93 2.83
CA GLY A 243 -23.34 -0.17 4.05
C GLY A 243 -24.53 -0.71 4.85
N ILE A 244 -25.61 -1.14 4.18
CA ILE A 244 -26.76 -1.77 4.82
C ILE A 244 -26.38 -3.08 5.51
N GLU A 245 -25.55 -3.92 4.87
CA GLU A 245 -25.09 -5.17 5.49
C GLU A 245 -24.13 -4.91 6.68
N ALA A 246 -23.28 -3.91 6.57
CA ALA A 246 -22.43 -3.47 7.67
C ALA A 246 -23.25 -2.96 8.87
N GLU A 247 -24.30 -2.16 8.61
CA GLU A 247 -25.22 -1.68 9.63
C GLU A 247 -25.97 -2.84 10.30
N LYS A 248 -26.48 -3.80 9.54
CA LYS A 248 -27.11 -5.00 10.10
C LYS A 248 -26.16 -5.81 10.99
N LYS A 249 -24.89 -5.93 10.60
CA LYS A 249 -23.85 -6.60 11.38
C LYS A 249 -23.59 -5.84 12.68
N MET A 250 -23.42 -4.53 12.61
CA MET A 250 -23.27 -3.65 13.77
C MET A 250 -24.44 -3.80 14.74
N MET A 251 -25.69 -3.67 14.27
CA MET A 251 -26.88 -3.78 15.10
C MET A 251 -27.01 -5.13 15.81
N ARG A 252 -26.63 -6.24 15.13
CA ARG A 252 -26.60 -7.58 15.76
C ARG A 252 -25.58 -7.66 16.90
N LEU A 253 -24.38 -7.08 16.71
CA LEU A 253 -23.31 -7.11 17.72
C LEU A 253 -23.59 -6.21 18.92
N THR A 254 -24.41 -5.16 18.74
CA THR A 254 -24.72 -4.16 19.76
C THR A 254 -26.13 -4.32 20.33
N SER A 255 -26.77 -5.48 20.09
CA SER A 255 -28.16 -5.75 20.58
C SER A 255 -29.16 -4.67 20.14
N GLY A 256 -29.03 -4.14 18.94
CA GLY A 256 -29.90 -3.13 18.36
C GLY A 256 -29.48 -1.68 18.61
N VAL A 257 -28.34 -1.45 19.26
CA VAL A 257 -27.86 -0.08 19.53
C VAL A 257 -27.08 0.46 18.34
N ASN A 258 -27.40 1.67 17.89
CA ASN A 258 -26.72 2.34 16.80
C ASN A 258 -25.45 3.04 17.28
N THR A 259 -24.30 2.38 17.13
CA THR A 259 -23.00 2.90 17.57
C THR A 259 -22.24 3.65 16.46
N HIS A 260 -22.25 3.15 15.21
CA HIS A 260 -21.35 3.63 14.13
C HIS A 260 -22.03 3.87 12.77
N ARG A 261 -23.35 4.12 12.70
CA ARG A 261 -24.05 4.37 11.43
C ARG A 261 -23.43 5.54 10.65
N GLY A 262 -23.08 6.63 11.33
CA GLY A 262 -22.42 7.78 10.72
C GLY A 262 -21.04 7.42 10.15
N ALA A 263 -20.26 6.61 10.85
CA ALA A 263 -18.97 6.11 10.39
C ALA A 263 -19.12 5.17 9.18
N ILE A 264 -20.09 4.26 9.18
CA ILE A 264 -20.41 3.38 8.04
C ILE A 264 -20.68 4.24 6.81
N TYR A 265 -21.53 5.25 6.90
CA TYR A 265 -21.85 6.13 5.76
C TYR A 265 -20.64 6.94 5.31
N GLY A 266 -20.03 7.71 6.20
CA GLY A 266 -18.93 8.63 5.85
C GLY A 266 -17.66 7.91 5.38
N MET A 267 -17.26 6.85 6.11
CA MET A 267 -16.08 6.06 5.74
C MET A 267 -16.30 5.23 4.48
N GLY A 268 -17.52 4.73 4.24
CA GLY A 268 -17.87 4.04 3.01
C GLY A 268 -17.62 4.90 1.77
N ILE A 269 -18.11 6.14 1.77
CA ILE A 269 -17.88 7.11 0.69
C ILE A 269 -16.38 7.44 0.56
N LEU A 270 -15.72 7.73 1.68
CA LEU A 270 -14.30 8.11 1.67
C LEU A 270 -13.42 6.98 1.11
N LEU A 271 -13.64 5.75 1.58
CA LEU A 271 -12.83 4.59 1.17
C LEU A 271 -13.11 4.19 -0.28
N SER A 272 -14.35 4.29 -0.75
CA SER A 272 -14.67 4.08 -2.17
C SER A 272 -14.02 5.15 -3.05
N ALA A 273 -14.05 6.41 -2.65
CA ALA A 273 -13.35 7.49 -3.35
C ALA A 273 -11.83 7.26 -3.35
N LEU A 274 -11.28 6.79 -2.23
CA LEU A 274 -9.86 6.46 -2.11
C LEU A 274 -9.48 5.30 -3.02
N GLY A 275 -10.26 4.22 -3.06
CA GLY A 275 -10.05 3.11 -4.00
C GLY A 275 -9.99 3.58 -5.46
N ASN A 276 -10.93 4.43 -5.87
CA ASN A 276 -10.94 5.02 -7.19
C ASN A 276 -9.73 5.95 -7.44
N TYR A 277 -9.30 6.69 -6.42
CA TYR A 277 -8.09 7.51 -6.51
C TYR A 277 -6.82 6.66 -6.66
N LEU A 278 -6.71 5.56 -5.93
CA LEU A 278 -5.56 4.66 -6.02
C LEU A 278 -5.38 4.09 -7.44
N LYS A 279 -6.47 3.84 -8.16
CA LYS A 279 -6.46 3.33 -9.53
C LYS A 279 -6.24 4.41 -10.58
N HIS A 280 -6.92 5.54 -10.45
CA HIS A 280 -7.05 6.53 -11.52
C HIS A 280 -6.36 7.88 -11.24
N GLY A 281 -5.78 8.05 -10.05
CA GLY A 281 -5.23 9.35 -9.65
C GLY A 281 -6.30 10.44 -9.55
N GLY A 282 -5.93 11.67 -9.88
CA GLY A 282 -6.84 12.81 -9.85
C GLY A 282 -6.95 13.48 -8.48
N SER A 283 -8.15 13.93 -8.11
CA SER A 283 -8.48 14.56 -6.83
C SER A 283 -9.40 13.66 -6.00
N LEU A 284 -8.96 13.27 -4.79
CA LEU A 284 -9.77 12.47 -3.87
C LEU A 284 -11.07 13.19 -3.49
N ARG A 285 -11.01 14.49 -3.22
CA ARG A 285 -12.18 15.32 -2.90
C ARG A 285 -13.24 15.29 -4.00
N ASP A 286 -12.81 15.41 -5.27
CA ASP A 286 -13.75 15.44 -6.39
C ASP A 286 -14.37 14.06 -6.63
N LYS A 287 -13.64 12.98 -6.32
CA LYS A 287 -14.16 11.62 -6.37
C LYS A 287 -15.20 11.38 -5.28
N ALA A 288 -14.92 11.79 -4.05
CA ALA A 288 -15.87 11.67 -2.94
C ALA A 288 -17.18 12.45 -3.18
N ARG A 289 -17.12 13.57 -3.89
CA ARG A 289 -18.32 14.34 -4.27
C ARG A 289 -19.19 13.68 -5.35
N LYS A 290 -18.63 12.74 -6.11
CA LYS A 290 -19.34 12.01 -7.17
C LYS A 290 -19.99 10.71 -6.68
N ILE A 291 -19.62 10.24 -5.52
CA ILE A 291 -20.22 9.09 -4.81
C ILE A 291 -21.38 9.59 -3.94
#